data_abb2975820c182c7def79c76e3fc6919
#
_entry.id   abb2975820c182c7def79c76e3fc6919
#
_cell.length_a   1.000
_cell.length_b   1.000
_cell.length_c   1.000
_cell.angle_alpha   90.00
_cell.angle_beta   90.00
_cell.angle_gamma   90.00
#
_symmetry.space_group_name_H-M   'P 1'
#
loop_
_entity.id
_entity.type
_entity.pdbx_description
1 polymer ?
#
loop_
_entity_poly.entity_id
_entity_poly.type
_entity_poly.pdbx_seq_one_letter_code
_entity_poly.pdbx_strand_id
1 'polypeptide(L)'
;MPWITSLRQICTVTFDGTFDRIFDIGIPFDFPSGCAKIIGSYNGLLCLADIERITTSGNVIYLWNPNIRKFKRLPKPCLGQLDSVTLGFAYHSKYYDYTVVRISISHSMPPSEIEVYTLSSDSWRRIEMLLRSNIKFYDNNYFLPIPLVSGALHWMAGFIEEEEKHCSEMIVCFYVNCEKFRNLEMPDGSMTVPSFQICLASFKGKLAVITYRESEHYYQYTIWVMREYGVNESSHKLFVLPFGRRVAICIGFTENGSLLICGRNDQLENKKYKFVLVDTETLLEKDSDIQHASCVGTFMESLALLDGANMVSY
;
A
#
# COMPACT_ATOMS: atom_id res chain seq x y z
N MET A 1 10.78 34.54 -15.94
CA MET A 1 10.98 33.10 -15.58
C MET A 1 10.37 32.90 -14.24
N PRO A 2 9.31 32.09 -14.10
CA PRO A 2 8.74 31.81 -12.78
C PRO A 2 9.66 30.82 -12.09
N TRP A 3 10.04 31.15 -10.87
CA TRP A 3 10.78 30.30 -9.96
C TRP A 3 9.84 29.18 -9.51
N ILE A 4 10.08 27.95 -9.96
CA ILE A 4 9.45 26.77 -9.37
C ILE A 4 10.12 26.56 -8.02
N THR A 5 9.52 27.08 -6.97
CA THR A 5 9.83 26.66 -5.62
C THR A 5 9.42 25.20 -5.51
N SER A 6 10.36 24.29 -5.36
CA SER A 6 10.13 22.90 -5.00
C SER A 6 9.25 22.90 -3.75
N LEU A 7 7.98 22.49 -3.89
CA LEU A 7 7.08 22.29 -2.76
C LEU A 7 7.68 21.13 -1.96
N ARG A 8 8.28 21.43 -0.81
CA ARG A 8 8.76 20.41 0.12
C ARG A 8 7.58 19.50 0.46
N GLN A 9 7.74 18.22 0.23
CA GLN A 9 6.75 17.24 0.63
C GLN A 9 6.63 17.23 2.14
N ILE A 10 5.41 17.16 2.64
CA ILE A 10 5.09 17.22 4.05
C ILE A 10 4.40 15.91 4.43
N CYS A 11 4.85 15.32 5.54
CA CYS A 11 4.16 14.24 6.22
C CYS A 11 3.37 14.85 7.38
N THR A 12 2.05 14.77 7.32
CA THR A 12 1.19 15.21 8.43
C THR A 12 1.00 14.04 9.39
N VAL A 13 1.34 14.23 10.65
CA VAL A 13 1.11 13.26 11.72
C VAL A 13 -0.23 13.60 12.40
N THR A 14 -1.07 12.58 12.55
CA THR A 14 -2.40 12.71 13.17
C THR A 14 -2.57 11.67 14.28
N PHE A 15 -3.50 11.92 15.19
CA PHE A 15 -3.96 10.90 16.13
C PHE A 15 -4.76 9.84 15.41
N ASP A 16 -4.48 8.57 15.66
CA ASP A 16 -5.11 7.44 14.99
C ASP A 16 -6.64 7.43 15.13
N GLY A 17 -7.15 7.59 16.33
CA GLY A 17 -8.60 7.45 16.60
C GLY A 17 -9.45 8.62 16.13
N THR A 18 -8.90 9.83 16.04
CA THR A 18 -9.67 11.05 15.72
C THR A 18 -9.25 11.68 14.41
N PHE A 19 -8.08 11.34 13.90
CA PHE A 19 -7.44 11.97 12.74
C PHE A 19 -7.18 13.48 12.93
N ASP A 20 -7.18 13.93 14.18
CA ASP A 20 -6.84 15.31 14.48
C ASP A 20 -5.34 15.52 14.22
N ARG A 21 -5.03 16.60 13.50
CA ARG A 21 -3.65 16.95 13.15
C ARG A 21 -2.83 17.24 14.41
N ILE A 22 -1.68 16.61 14.55
CA ILE A 22 -0.73 16.86 15.63
C ILE A 22 0.31 17.87 15.15
N PHE A 23 1.07 17.51 14.11
CA PHE A 23 2.12 18.34 13.51
C PHE A 23 2.49 17.88 12.11
N ASP A 24 3.27 18.71 11.41
CA ASP A 24 3.84 18.37 10.11
C ASP A 24 5.35 18.18 10.21
N ILE A 25 5.85 17.20 9.49
CA ILE A 25 7.28 16.95 9.31
C ILE A 25 7.61 17.11 7.83
N GLY A 26 8.56 17.97 7.50
CA GLY A 26 9.10 18.05 6.15
C GLY A 26 9.89 16.77 5.82
N ILE A 27 9.63 16.16 4.67
CA ILE A 27 10.42 15.04 4.19
C ILE A 27 11.82 15.58 3.83
N PRO A 28 12.92 15.02 4.39
CA PRO A 28 14.26 15.61 4.29
C PRO A 28 15.00 15.27 3.00
N PHE A 29 14.33 14.60 2.06
CA PHE A 29 14.91 14.18 0.78
C PHE A 29 13.90 14.41 -0.34
N ASP A 30 14.41 14.46 -1.58
CA ASP A 30 13.61 14.75 -2.76
C ASP A 30 13.34 13.47 -3.57
N PHE A 31 12.16 13.44 -4.20
CA PHE A 31 11.80 12.43 -5.19
C PHE A 31 11.81 13.05 -6.59
N PRO A 32 12.33 12.34 -7.60
CA PRO A 32 12.41 12.86 -8.97
C PRO A 32 11.07 13.31 -9.55
N SER A 33 9.99 12.60 -9.23
CA SER A 33 8.63 12.96 -9.68
C SER A 33 8.00 14.10 -8.88
N GLY A 34 8.57 14.46 -7.74
CA GLY A 34 7.98 15.35 -6.76
C GLY A 34 6.88 14.70 -5.91
N CYS A 35 6.63 13.40 -6.07
CA CYS A 35 5.58 12.67 -5.34
C CYS A 35 6.13 11.42 -4.66
N ALA A 36 5.72 11.19 -3.41
CA ALA A 36 6.08 10.01 -2.62
C ALA A 36 4.87 9.15 -2.30
N LYS A 37 5.09 7.84 -2.23
CA LYS A 37 4.14 6.86 -1.68
C LYS A 37 4.74 6.21 -0.45
N ILE A 38 3.95 6.06 0.61
CA ILE A 38 4.28 5.22 1.75
C ILE A 38 4.06 3.77 1.33
N ILE A 39 5.14 3.00 1.26
CA ILE A 39 5.10 1.57 0.92
C ILE A 39 4.73 0.74 2.15
N GLY A 40 5.14 1.20 3.31
CA GLY A 40 4.81 0.58 4.60
C GLY A 40 5.50 1.29 5.75
N SER A 41 5.07 0.93 6.97
CA SER A 41 5.61 1.44 8.23
C SER A 41 5.68 0.32 9.25
N TYR A 42 6.84 0.09 9.82
CA TYR A 42 7.06 -0.90 10.87
C TYR A 42 8.12 -0.44 11.85
N ASN A 43 7.83 -0.57 13.15
CA ASN A 43 8.76 -0.24 14.24
C ASN A 43 9.44 1.13 14.07
N GLY A 44 8.67 2.16 13.69
CA GLY A 44 9.17 3.52 13.51
C GLY A 44 9.95 3.79 12.24
N LEU A 45 10.10 2.80 11.35
CA LEU A 45 10.63 3.03 10.01
C LEU A 45 9.51 3.15 8.99
N LEU A 46 9.57 4.23 8.22
CA LEU A 46 8.77 4.44 7.02
C LEU A 46 9.58 4.03 5.80
N CYS A 47 9.00 3.24 4.94
CA CYS A 47 9.51 2.99 3.59
C CYS A 47 8.74 3.87 2.61
N LEU A 48 9.44 4.76 1.91
CA LEU A 48 8.88 5.66 0.92
C LEU A 48 9.50 5.41 -0.44
N ALA A 49 8.69 5.48 -1.49
CA ALA A 49 9.16 5.35 -2.86
C ALA A 49 8.62 6.45 -3.76
N ASP A 50 9.36 6.74 -4.81
CA ASP A 50 8.98 7.67 -5.86
C ASP A 50 7.81 7.13 -6.67
N ILE A 51 6.82 7.98 -6.96
CA ILE A 51 5.68 7.66 -7.81
C ILE A 51 5.73 8.51 -9.06
N GLU A 52 5.80 7.89 -10.21
CA GLU A 52 5.64 8.57 -11.48
C GLU A 52 4.21 8.38 -12.00
N ARG A 53 3.44 9.47 -12.06
CA ARG A 53 2.00 9.49 -12.37
C ARG A 53 1.19 8.73 -11.33
N ILE A 54 0.78 7.49 -11.63
CA ILE A 54 0.06 6.60 -10.70
C ILE A 54 0.80 5.30 -10.44
N THR A 55 1.98 5.12 -11.02
CA THR A 55 2.80 3.91 -10.88
C THR A 55 4.02 4.18 -10.02
N THR A 56 4.39 3.23 -9.17
CA THR A 56 5.62 3.30 -8.40
C THR A 56 6.81 3.09 -9.34
N SER A 57 7.76 4.03 -9.37
CA SER A 57 8.95 3.87 -10.21
C SER A 57 9.87 2.76 -9.69
N GLY A 58 9.84 2.53 -8.39
CA GLY A 58 10.63 1.48 -7.72
C GLY A 58 12.14 1.63 -7.82
N ASN A 59 12.63 2.77 -8.33
CA ASN A 59 14.05 3.03 -8.53
C ASN A 59 14.65 3.92 -7.43
N VAL A 60 13.81 4.74 -6.79
CA VAL A 60 14.19 5.61 -5.69
C VAL A 60 13.37 5.27 -4.47
N ILE A 61 14.01 4.64 -3.50
CA ILE A 61 13.38 4.18 -2.27
C ILE A 61 14.19 4.69 -1.09
N TYR A 62 13.49 5.17 -0.07
CA TYR A 62 14.08 5.62 1.19
C TYR A 62 13.48 4.87 2.36
N LEU A 63 14.32 4.52 3.32
CA LEU A 63 13.91 4.19 4.68
C LEU A 63 14.14 5.43 5.53
N TRP A 64 13.13 5.80 6.30
CA TRP A 64 13.14 7.03 7.09
C TRP A 64 12.57 6.80 8.48
N ASN A 65 13.31 7.25 9.49
CA ASN A 65 12.81 7.34 10.86
C ASN A 65 12.76 8.83 11.26
N PRO A 66 11.59 9.44 11.26
CA PRO A 66 11.42 10.84 11.60
C PRO A 66 11.78 11.16 13.07
N ASN A 67 11.61 10.21 14.01
CA ASN A 67 11.88 10.43 15.43
C ASN A 67 13.35 10.68 15.73
N ILE A 68 14.23 9.91 15.08
CA ILE A 68 15.68 10.06 15.24
C ILE A 68 16.31 10.93 14.16
N ARG A 69 15.48 11.50 13.26
CA ARG A 69 15.91 12.36 12.13
C ARG A 69 16.97 11.69 11.26
N LYS A 70 16.74 10.44 10.90
CA LYS A 70 17.65 9.68 10.03
C LYS A 70 16.91 9.08 8.87
N PHE A 71 17.55 9.07 7.72
CA PHE A 71 17.07 8.37 6.55
C PHE A 71 18.21 7.68 5.80
N LYS A 72 17.85 6.71 5.00
CA LYS A 72 18.75 5.95 4.14
C LYS A 72 18.13 5.81 2.77
N ARG A 73 18.85 6.19 1.73
CA ARG A 73 18.50 5.84 0.35
C ARG A 73 18.97 4.43 0.07
N LEU A 74 18.09 3.59 -0.45
CA LEU A 74 18.46 2.23 -0.83
C LEU A 74 19.35 2.23 -2.09
N PRO A 75 20.26 1.25 -2.22
CA PRO A 75 21.02 1.07 -3.46
C PRO A 75 20.08 0.81 -4.64
N LYS A 76 20.57 1.04 -5.85
CA LYS A 76 19.78 0.76 -7.05
C LYS A 76 19.46 -0.74 -7.13
N PRO A 77 18.22 -1.11 -7.48
CA PRO A 77 17.88 -2.50 -7.79
C PRO A 77 18.78 -3.07 -8.89
N CYS A 78 19.00 -4.39 -8.86
CA CYS A 78 19.80 -5.08 -9.87
C CYS A 78 19.04 -5.22 -11.19
N LEU A 79 17.71 -5.37 -11.10
CA LEU A 79 16.85 -5.51 -12.25
C LEU A 79 16.40 -4.13 -12.76
N GLY A 80 16.35 -4.01 -14.07
CA GLY A 80 15.75 -2.85 -14.71
C GLY A 80 14.28 -2.67 -14.34
N GLN A 81 13.71 -1.54 -14.67
CA GLN A 81 12.28 -1.34 -14.61
C GLN A 81 11.65 -1.93 -15.86
N LEU A 82 10.69 -2.82 -15.67
CA LEU A 82 9.78 -3.28 -16.71
C LEU A 82 8.66 -2.24 -16.89
N ASP A 83 7.44 -2.66 -17.20
CA ASP A 83 6.33 -1.73 -17.45
C ASP A 83 5.85 -1.03 -16.17
N SER A 84 5.79 -1.77 -15.07
CA SER A 84 5.43 -1.25 -13.74
C SER A 84 6.13 -2.01 -12.61
N VAL A 85 6.10 -1.43 -11.42
CA VAL A 85 6.70 -2.02 -10.22
C VAL A 85 5.70 -1.93 -9.07
N THR A 86 5.55 -3.02 -8.32
CA THR A 86 4.92 -2.98 -6.99
C THR A 86 5.96 -3.29 -5.91
N LEU A 87 5.80 -2.61 -4.76
CA LEU A 87 6.73 -2.72 -3.64
C LEU A 87 5.99 -3.16 -2.39
N GLY A 88 6.61 -4.02 -1.60
CA GLY A 88 6.17 -4.34 -0.26
C GLY A 88 7.27 -4.07 0.76
N PHE A 89 6.90 -3.62 1.95
CA PHE A 89 7.82 -3.39 3.06
C PHE A 89 7.43 -4.24 4.25
N ALA A 90 8.38 -4.91 4.85
CA ALA A 90 8.14 -5.81 5.97
C ALA A 90 9.26 -5.76 7.01
N TYR A 91 8.90 -6.15 8.23
CA TYR A 91 9.83 -6.40 9.32
C TYR A 91 9.92 -7.90 9.60
N HIS A 92 11.13 -8.42 9.63
CA HIS A 92 11.42 -9.81 9.89
C HIS A 92 11.69 -10.00 11.40
N SER A 93 10.67 -10.41 12.15
CA SER A 93 10.73 -10.49 13.60
C SER A 93 11.79 -11.48 14.15
N LYS A 94 12.10 -12.55 13.41
CA LYS A 94 13.09 -13.55 13.82
C LYS A 94 14.53 -13.03 13.75
N TYR A 95 14.84 -12.20 12.76
CA TYR A 95 16.21 -11.68 12.53
C TYR A 95 16.34 -10.20 12.87
N TYR A 96 15.25 -9.57 13.33
CA TYR A 96 15.21 -8.14 13.67
C TYR A 96 15.64 -7.26 12.49
N ASP A 97 15.25 -7.64 11.27
CA ASP A 97 15.68 -6.98 10.05
C ASP A 97 14.49 -6.43 9.22
N TYR A 98 14.77 -5.50 8.34
CA TYR A 98 13.79 -4.90 7.46
C TYR A 98 14.01 -5.36 6.03
N THR A 99 12.92 -5.63 5.36
CA THR A 99 12.92 -6.20 4.01
C THR A 99 12.04 -5.36 3.10
N VAL A 100 12.56 -5.04 1.91
CA VAL A 100 11.76 -4.47 0.81
C VAL A 100 11.69 -5.50 -0.30
N VAL A 101 10.49 -5.86 -0.69
CA VAL A 101 10.22 -6.75 -1.84
C VAL A 101 9.83 -5.90 -3.02
N ARG A 102 10.54 -6.06 -4.13
CA ARG A 102 10.28 -5.37 -5.40
C ARG A 102 9.87 -6.38 -6.45
N ILE A 103 8.69 -6.22 -7.01
CA ILE A 103 8.15 -7.04 -8.09
C ILE A 103 8.04 -6.15 -9.32
N SER A 104 8.86 -6.43 -10.33
CA SER A 104 8.78 -5.80 -11.65
C SER A 104 7.77 -6.54 -12.50
N ILE A 105 6.77 -5.83 -13.00
CA ILE A 105 5.63 -6.37 -13.74
C ILE A 105 5.85 -6.07 -15.23
N SER A 106 5.73 -7.08 -16.08
CA SER A 106 5.66 -6.91 -17.53
C SER A 106 4.22 -7.12 -18.02
N HIS A 107 3.81 -6.28 -18.98
CA HIS A 107 2.53 -6.45 -19.66
C HIS A 107 2.62 -7.38 -20.88
N SER A 108 3.84 -7.53 -21.42
CA SER A 108 4.17 -8.48 -22.48
C SER A 108 4.91 -9.66 -21.86
N MET A 109 4.30 -10.84 -21.75
CA MET A 109 4.94 -12.03 -21.21
C MET A 109 6.48 -12.07 -21.36
N PRO A 110 7.26 -12.20 -20.35
CA PRO A 110 7.50 -13.34 -19.45
C PRO A 110 7.28 -13.00 -17.96
N PRO A 111 7.63 -13.92 -17.02
CA PRO A 111 7.24 -13.78 -15.63
C PRO A 111 7.74 -12.50 -14.98
N SER A 112 6.99 -12.01 -14.01
CA SER A 112 7.42 -10.91 -13.16
C SER A 112 8.76 -11.22 -12.51
N GLU A 113 9.66 -10.27 -12.50
CA GLU A 113 10.97 -10.39 -11.85
C GLU A 113 10.90 -9.87 -10.43
N ILE A 114 11.52 -10.60 -9.48
CA ILE A 114 11.42 -10.30 -8.06
C ILE A 114 12.80 -10.09 -7.46
N GLU A 115 12.93 -9.02 -6.70
CA GLU A 115 14.12 -8.70 -5.92
C GLU A 115 13.73 -8.45 -4.47
N VAL A 116 14.61 -8.83 -3.58
CA VAL A 116 14.50 -8.58 -2.14
C VAL A 116 15.72 -7.81 -1.67
N TYR A 117 15.46 -6.70 -1.00
CA TYR A 117 16.47 -5.96 -0.25
C TYR A 117 16.35 -6.30 1.22
N THR A 118 17.47 -6.45 1.92
CA THR A 118 17.51 -6.53 3.38
C THR A 118 18.42 -5.44 3.94
N LEU A 119 17.97 -4.81 5.06
CA LEU A 119 18.70 -3.68 5.62
C LEU A 119 20.07 -4.11 6.16
N SER A 120 20.17 -5.28 6.77
CA SER A 120 21.41 -5.79 7.34
C SER A 120 22.48 -6.06 6.28
N SER A 121 22.11 -6.51 5.08
CA SER A 121 23.05 -6.77 3.99
C SER A 121 23.30 -5.54 3.10
N ASP A 122 22.44 -4.51 3.21
CA ASP A 122 22.43 -3.31 2.37
C ASP A 122 22.49 -3.62 0.85
N SER A 123 21.84 -4.68 0.43
CA SER A 123 21.92 -5.15 -0.95
C SER A 123 20.63 -5.78 -1.44
N TRP A 124 20.41 -5.69 -2.76
CA TRP A 124 19.36 -6.38 -3.46
C TRP A 124 19.83 -7.76 -3.90
N ARG A 125 18.94 -8.74 -3.88
CA ARG A 125 19.14 -10.06 -4.47
C ARG A 125 17.89 -10.51 -5.19
N ARG A 126 18.08 -11.23 -6.28
CA ARG A 126 16.97 -11.86 -7.01
C ARG A 126 16.48 -13.06 -6.25
N ILE A 127 15.18 -13.29 -6.33
CA ILE A 127 14.57 -14.54 -5.88
C ILE A 127 13.72 -15.12 -7.01
N GLU A 128 13.77 -16.45 -7.11
CA GLU A 128 12.94 -17.17 -8.06
C GLU A 128 11.53 -17.33 -7.48
N MET A 129 10.54 -16.99 -8.28
CA MET A 129 9.17 -17.26 -7.94
C MET A 129 8.82 -18.67 -8.43
N LEU A 130 8.70 -19.61 -7.50
CA LEU A 130 8.27 -20.99 -7.78
C LEU A 130 6.75 -21.09 -8.05
N LEU A 131 6.10 -20.00 -8.41
CA LEU A 131 4.72 -19.97 -8.84
C LEU A 131 4.61 -20.17 -10.36
N ARG A 132 3.43 -20.54 -10.84
CA ARG A 132 3.17 -20.77 -12.26
C ARG A 132 3.55 -19.54 -13.10
N SER A 133 4.07 -19.74 -14.30
CA SER A 133 4.57 -18.68 -15.19
C SER A 133 3.53 -17.67 -15.66
N ASN A 134 2.25 -17.98 -15.53
CA ASN A 134 1.12 -17.18 -16.04
C ASN A 134 0.50 -16.27 -14.96
N ILE A 135 1.21 -15.97 -13.87
CA ILE A 135 0.71 -15.06 -12.84
C ILE A 135 1.05 -13.63 -13.22
N LYS A 136 0.02 -12.79 -13.28
CA LYS A 136 0.13 -11.35 -13.49
C LYS A 136 -0.24 -10.61 -12.22
N PHE A 137 0.72 -9.89 -11.63
CA PHE A 137 0.45 -9.02 -10.50
C PHE A 137 -0.32 -7.76 -10.93
N TYR A 138 -1.17 -7.27 -10.04
CA TYR A 138 -1.89 -6.02 -10.22
C TYR A 138 -1.36 -4.98 -9.24
N ASP A 139 -1.10 -3.76 -9.72
CA ASP A 139 -0.78 -2.62 -8.87
C ASP A 139 -2.07 -1.86 -8.51
N ASN A 140 -2.96 -2.54 -7.78
CA ASN A 140 -4.27 -1.99 -7.41
C ASN A 140 -4.24 -1.18 -6.12
N ASN A 141 -3.16 -1.26 -5.37
CA ASN A 141 -3.03 -0.56 -4.09
C ASN A 141 -2.39 0.82 -4.27
N TYR A 142 -2.93 1.65 -5.16
CA TYR A 142 -2.35 2.97 -5.46
C TYR A 142 -2.19 3.85 -4.23
N PHE A 143 -3.14 3.82 -3.32
CA PHE A 143 -3.18 4.69 -2.13
C PHE A 143 -2.88 3.92 -0.84
N LEU A 144 -2.99 2.61 -0.86
CA LEU A 144 -2.78 1.74 0.28
C LEU A 144 -1.39 1.12 0.26
N PRO A 145 -0.74 0.99 1.42
CA PRO A 145 0.43 0.11 1.54
C PRO A 145 0.06 -1.34 1.22
N ILE A 146 1.00 -2.10 0.70
CA ILE A 146 0.84 -3.55 0.60
C ILE A 146 0.74 -4.14 2.01
N PRO A 147 -0.37 -4.85 2.36
CA PRO A 147 -0.58 -5.29 3.71
C PRO A 147 0.40 -6.39 4.12
N LEU A 148 1.01 -6.24 5.29
CA LEU A 148 1.74 -7.28 5.99
C LEU A 148 0.82 -7.87 7.07
N VAL A 149 0.37 -9.10 6.86
CA VAL A 149 -0.50 -9.83 7.79
C VAL A 149 0.05 -11.22 8.00
N SER A 150 0.06 -11.70 9.24
CA SER A 150 0.56 -13.04 9.59
C SER A 150 1.97 -13.34 9.06
N GLY A 151 2.83 -12.33 9.00
CA GLY A 151 4.22 -12.45 8.53
C GLY A 151 4.35 -12.58 7.00
N ALA A 152 3.32 -12.27 6.24
CA ALA A 152 3.34 -12.28 4.79
C ALA A 152 2.86 -10.94 4.19
N LEU A 153 3.48 -10.52 3.11
CA LEU A 153 3.03 -9.44 2.23
C LEU A 153 2.02 -10.00 1.23
N HIS A 154 1.00 -9.21 0.87
CA HIS A 154 -0.10 -9.68 0.03
C HIS A 154 -0.34 -8.77 -1.17
N TRP A 155 -0.41 -9.35 -2.36
CA TRP A 155 -0.73 -8.66 -3.61
C TRP A 155 -1.92 -9.30 -4.30
N MET A 156 -2.68 -8.48 -4.99
CA MET A 156 -3.64 -8.98 -5.97
C MET A 156 -2.92 -9.47 -7.21
N ALA A 157 -3.33 -10.61 -7.74
CA ALA A 157 -2.82 -11.16 -8.98
C ALA A 157 -3.90 -11.90 -9.75
N GLY A 158 -3.68 -12.08 -11.04
CA GLY A 158 -4.51 -12.92 -11.90
C GLY A 158 -3.71 -14.07 -12.47
N PHE A 159 -4.35 -15.21 -12.58
CA PHE A 159 -3.85 -16.36 -13.30
C PHE A 159 -4.47 -16.38 -14.70
N ILE A 160 -3.63 -16.34 -15.73
CA ILE A 160 -4.07 -16.35 -17.14
C ILE A 160 -4.09 -17.79 -17.63
N GLU A 161 -5.26 -18.33 -17.91
CA GLU A 161 -5.42 -19.62 -18.56
C GLU A 161 -5.25 -19.46 -20.08
N GLU A 162 -4.29 -20.19 -20.67
CA GLU A 162 -3.92 -20.03 -22.08
C GLU A 162 -5.08 -20.40 -23.04
N GLU A 163 -5.97 -21.28 -22.63
CA GLU A 163 -7.05 -21.79 -23.49
C GLU A 163 -8.34 -20.97 -23.44
N GLU A 164 -8.66 -20.32 -22.31
CA GLU A 164 -10.00 -19.74 -22.10
C GLU A 164 -10.07 -18.21 -22.09
N LYS A 165 -8.97 -17.48 -22.19
CA LYS A 165 -8.93 -16.01 -21.95
C LYS A 165 -9.56 -15.56 -20.61
N HIS A 166 -9.83 -16.51 -19.73
CA HIS A 166 -10.32 -16.25 -18.39
C HIS A 166 -9.14 -15.94 -17.47
N CYS A 167 -9.26 -14.88 -16.72
CA CYS A 167 -8.30 -14.53 -15.68
C CYS A 167 -8.94 -14.84 -14.33
N SER A 168 -8.44 -15.87 -13.65
CA SER A 168 -8.87 -16.18 -12.28
C SER A 168 -8.08 -15.33 -11.30
N GLU A 169 -8.78 -14.52 -10.51
CA GLU A 169 -8.16 -13.64 -9.54
C GLU A 169 -7.79 -14.37 -8.26
N MET A 170 -6.65 -14.00 -7.68
CA MET A 170 -6.12 -14.59 -6.47
C MET A 170 -5.34 -13.56 -5.64
N ILE A 171 -5.08 -13.92 -4.40
CA ILE A 171 -4.13 -13.20 -3.56
C ILE A 171 -2.81 -13.97 -3.56
N VAL A 172 -1.73 -13.32 -3.94
CA VAL A 172 -0.38 -13.87 -3.84
C VAL A 172 0.27 -13.34 -2.57
N CYS A 173 0.74 -14.24 -1.71
CA CYS A 173 1.42 -13.91 -0.47
C CYS A 173 2.91 -14.25 -0.56
N PHE A 174 3.73 -13.37 -0.02
CA PHE A 174 5.15 -13.60 0.20
C PHE A 174 5.43 -13.69 1.70
N TYR A 175 5.73 -14.89 2.17
CA TYR A 175 6.10 -15.13 3.58
C TYR A 175 7.53 -14.67 3.85
N VAL A 176 7.68 -13.59 4.60
CA VAL A 176 8.96 -12.92 4.84
C VAL A 176 9.98 -13.84 5.51
N ASN A 177 9.54 -14.68 6.46
CA ASN A 177 10.41 -15.53 7.24
C ASN A 177 11.06 -16.69 6.47
N CYS A 178 10.44 -17.15 5.41
CA CYS A 178 10.95 -18.27 4.59
C CYS A 178 11.11 -17.91 3.12
N GLU A 179 10.77 -16.68 2.74
CA GLU A 179 10.86 -16.13 1.38
C GLU A 179 10.16 -16.98 0.32
N LYS A 180 9.01 -17.49 0.70
CA LYS A 180 8.20 -18.33 -0.18
C LYS A 180 6.92 -17.64 -0.57
N PHE A 181 6.56 -17.80 -1.82
CA PHE A 181 5.26 -17.38 -2.34
C PHE A 181 4.22 -18.49 -2.14
N ARG A 182 2.99 -18.08 -1.86
CA ARG A 182 1.80 -18.93 -1.84
C ARG A 182 0.62 -18.16 -2.37
N ASN A 183 -0.41 -18.89 -2.81
CA ASN A 183 -1.68 -18.32 -3.23
C ASN A 183 -2.71 -18.48 -2.12
N LEU A 184 -3.54 -17.46 -1.95
CA LEU A 184 -4.78 -17.53 -1.19
C LEU A 184 -5.93 -17.27 -2.14
N GLU A 185 -7.04 -17.93 -1.89
CA GLU A 185 -8.27 -17.74 -2.64
C GLU A 185 -8.95 -16.43 -2.23
N MET A 186 -9.71 -15.88 -3.15
CA MET A 186 -10.52 -14.69 -2.89
C MET A 186 -11.78 -15.08 -2.10
N PRO A 187 -12.30 -14.20 -1.22
CA PRO A 187 -13.55 -14.43 -0.53
C PRO A 187 -14.72 -14.64 -1.52
N ASP A 188 -15.61 -15.60 -1.23
CA ASP A 188 -16.79 -15.85 -2.03
C ASP A 188 -17.63 -14.59 -2.22
N GLY A 189 -18.01 -14.31 -3.46
CA GLY A 189 -18.78 -13.11 -3.82
C GLY A 189 -17.98 -11.82 -3.95
N SER A 190 -16.67 -11.80 -3.65
CA SER A 190 -15.81 -10.65 -3.94
C SER A 190 -15.48 -10.54 -5.45
N MET A 191 -15.56 -11.64 -6.19
CA MET A 191 -15.26 -11.79 -7.61
C MET A 191 -16.30 -11.16 -8.57
N THR A 192 -17.28 -10.45 -8.02
CA THR A 192 -18.36 -9.85 -8.85
C THR A 192 -18.02 -8.50 -9.44
N VAL A 193 -16.81 -7.99 -9.21
CA VAL A 193 -16.30 -6.72 -9.71
C VAL A 193 -14.99 -6.94 -10.49
N PRO A 194 -14.66 -6.05 -11.44
CA PRO A 194 -13.38 -6.11 -12.15
C PRO A 194 -12.18 -5.99 -11.18
N SER A 195 -11.07 -6.63 -11.50
CA SER A 195 -9.85 -6.67 -10.68
C SER A 195 -9.33 -5.28 -10.26
N PHE A 196 -9.43 -4.30 -11.14
CA PHE A 196 -9.01 -2.93 -10.84
C PHE A 196 -9.88 -2.23 -9.78
N GLN A 197 -11.00 -2.84 -9.41
CA GLN A 197 -11.90 -2.39 -8.34
C GLN A 197 -11.69 -3.19 -7.03
N ILE A 198 -10.59 -3.92 -6.92
CA ILE A 198 -10.26 -4.71 -5.74
C ILE A 198 -8.91 -4.24 -5.21
N CYS A 199 -8.83 -3.97 -3.93
CA CYS A 199 -7.57 -3.71 -3.23
C CYS A 199 -7.49 -4.47 -1.90
N LEU A 200 -6.27 -4.64 -1.41
CA LEU A 200 -5.99 -5.33 -0.16
C LEU A 200 -5.58 -4.33 0.92
N ALA A 201 -5.96 -4.62 2.15
CA ALA A 201 -5.56 -3.83 3.31
C ALA A 201 -5.37 -4.70 4.55
N SER A 202 -4.71 -4.14 5.57
CA SER A 202 -4.74 -4.68 6.92
C SER A 202 -5.86 -4.00 7.69
N PHE A 203 -6.75 -4.80 8.27
CA PHE A 203 -7.84 -4.34 9.12
C PHE A 203 -7.76 -5.01 10.50
N LYS A 204 -7.43 -4.25 11.53
CA LYS A 204 -7.23 -4.77 12.91
C LYS A 204 -6.33 -6.02 12.92
N GLY A 205 -5.21 -5.98 12.16
CA GLY A 205 -4.25 -7.09 12.05
C GLY A 205 -4.70 -8.28 11.20
N LYS A 206 -5.85 -8.20 10.54
CA LYS A 206 -6.37 -9.24 9.63
C LYS A 206 -6.32 -8.79 8.19
N LEU A 207 -6.26 -9.75 7.27
CA LEU A 207 -6.33 -9.44 5.83
C LEU A 207 -7.76 -9.05 5.45
N ALA A 208 -7.87 -7.90 4.83
CA ALA A 208 -9.11 -7.38 4.28
C ALA A 208 -9.03 -7.26 2.76
N VAL A 209 -10.12 -7.62 2.09
CA VAL A 209 -10.36 -7.39 0.68
C VAL A 209 -11.41 -6.30 0.56
N ILE A 210 -11.08 -5.24 -0.13
CA ILE A 210 -11.97 -4.09 -0.35
C ILE A 210 -12.35 -4.12 -1.83
N THR A 211 -13.64 -4.22 -2.10
CA THR A 211 -14.17 -4.09 -3.46
C THR A 211 -15.00 -2.83 -3.56
N TYR A 212 -14.98 -2.16 -4.71
CA TYR A 212 -15.86 -1.03 -4.94
C TYR A 212 -16.61 -1.18 -6.27
N ARG A 213 -17.86 -0.74 -6.26
CA ARG A 213 -18.69 -0.63 -7.45
C ARG A 213 -19.09 0.81 -7.66
N GLU A 214 -19.02 1.24 -8.88
CA GLU A 214 -19.55 2.50 -9.33
C GLU A 214 -20.94 2.27 -9.92
N SER A 215 -21.89 3.08 -9.47
CA SER A 215 -23.20 3.22 -10.09
C SER A 215 -23.40 4.67 -10.53
N GLU A 216 -24.47 4.97 -11.28
CA GLU A 216 -24.74 6.33 -11.79
C GLU A 216 -24.80 7.42 -10.72
N HIS A 217 -25.09 7.05 -9.48
CA HIS A 217 -25.35 8.02 -8.41
C HIS A 217 -24.49 7.83 -7.15
N TYR A 218 -23.79 6.71 -6.98
CA TYR A 218 -23.01 6.43 -5.77
C TYR A 218 -21.91 5.40 -6.01
N TYR A 219 -20.91 5.43 -5.14
CA TYR A 219 -19.94 4.35 -4.99
C TYR A 219 -20.36 3.44 -3.84
N GLN A 220 -20.21 2.14 -4.03
CA GLN A 220 -20.47 1.16 -2.99
C GLN A 220 -19.17 0.42 -2.68
N TYR A 221 -18.69 0.58 -1.45
CA TYR A 221 -17.58 -0.21 -0.93
C TYR A 221 -18.12 -1.43 -0.20
N THR A 222 -17.52 -2.58 -0.47
CA THR A 222 -17.76 -3.80 0.29
C THR A 222 -16.43 -4.26 0.86
N ILE A 223 -16.39 -4.48 2.17
CA ILE A 223 -15.20 -4.91 2.88
C ILE A 223 -15.40 -6.30 3.42
N TRP A 224 -14.50 -7.19 3.02
CA TRP A 224 -14.43 -8.55 3.45
C TRP A 224 -13.23 -8.71 4.37
N VAL A 225 -13.36 -9.42 5.48
CA VAL A 225 -12.28 -9.67 6.42
C VAL A 225 -12.13 -11.16 6.65
N MET A 226 -10.91 -11.66 6.50
CA MET A 226 -10.55 -13.03 6.77
C MET A 226 -10.40 -13.23 8.28
N ARG A 227 -11.30 -13.99 8.91
CA ARG A 227 -11.28 -14.22 10.38
C ARG A 227 -10.13 -15.11 10.80
N GLU A 228 -9.93 -16.19 10.05
CA GLU A 228 -8.84 -17.14 10.22
C GLU A 228 -7.94 -17.07 8.98
N TYR A 229 -6.69 -16.75 9.20
CA TYR A 229 -5.75 -16.50 8.11
C TYR A 229 -5.52 -17.77 7.26
N GLY A 230 -5.69 -17.64 5.96
CA GLY A 230 -5.51 -18.73 5.00
C GLY A 230 -6.73 -19.66 4.85
N VAL A 231 -7.82 -19.40 5.58
CA VAL A 231 -9.08 -20.13 5.47
C VAL A 231 -10.12 -19.25 4.79
N ASN A 232 -10.38 -19.51 3.50
CA ASN A 232 -11.25 -18.66 2.67
C ASN A 232 -12.68 -18.63 3.22
N GLU A 233 -13.21 -19.75 3.66
CA GLU A 233 -14.55 -19.89 4.21
C GLU A 233 -14.74 -19.10 5.50
N SER A 234 -13.64 -18.73 6.17
CA SER A 234 -13.66 -17.85 7.34
C SER A 234 -13.90 -16.37 6.97
N SER A 235 -13.80 -16.04 5.70
CA SER A 235 -14.01 -14.67 5.21
C SER A 235 -15.47 -14.26 5.35
N HIS A 236 -15.70 -13.09 5.91
CA HIS A 236 -17.04 -12.56 6.06
C HIS A 236 -17.12 -11.13 5.59
N LYS A 237 -18.25 -10.78 5.02
CA LYS A 237 -18.57 -9.42 4.67
C LYS A 237 -18.78 -8.61 5.94
N LEU A 238 -17.89 -7.64 6.18
CA LEU A 238 -17.95 -6.83 7.38
C LEU A 238 -19.04 -5.78 7.27
N PHE A 239 -19.02 -5.00 6.18
CA PHE A 239 -20.03 -3.98 5.92
C PHE A 239 -20.06 -3.58 4.44
N VAL A 240 -21.12 -2.88 4.08
CA VAL A 240 -21.31 -2.25 2.77
C VAL A 240 -21.58 -0.78 3.01
N LEU A 241 -20.74 0.07 2.44
CA LEU A 241 -20.86 1.52 2.55
C LEU A 241 -21.40 2.09 1.24
N PRO A 242 -22.63 2.60 1.20
CA PRO A 242 -23.07 3.43 0.10
C PRO A 242 -22.50 4.84 0.25
N PHE A 243 -21.75 5.30 -0.73
CA PHE A 243 -21.18 6.65 -0.73
C PHE A 243 -21.94 7.53 -1.73
N GLY A 244 -22.68 8.50 -1.25
CA GLY A 244 -23.44 9.45 -2.08
C GLY A 244 -22.59 10.51 -2.79
N ARG A 245 -21.26 10.31 -2.90
CA ARG A 245 -20.32 11.22 -3.55
C ARG A 245 -19.77 10.59 -4.82
N ARG A 246 -19.60 11.40 -5.87
CA ARG A 246 -19.24 10.91 -7.20
C ARG A 246 -17.84 10.25 -7.32
N VAL A 247 -16.92 10.53 -6.41
CA VAL A 247 -15.60 9.88 -6.38
C VAL A 247 -15.24 9.68 -4.93
N ALA A 248 -15.09 8.44 -4.50
CA ALA A 248 -14.55 8.10 -3.20
C ALA A 248 -13.37 7.13 -3.40
N ILE A 249 -12.27 7.40 -2.74
CA ILE A 249 -11.05 6.59 -2.79
C ILE A 249 -10.77 6.13 -1.37
N CYS A 250 -10.64 4.83 -1.17
CA CYS A 250 -10.17 4.27 0.10
C CYS A 250 -8.69 4.59 0.26
N ILE A 251 -8.33 5.29 1.34
CA ILE A 251 -6.98 5.71 1.63
C ILE A 251 -6.31 4.82 2.68
N GLY A 252 -7.09 4.21 3.59
CA GLY A 252 -6.55 3.32 4.61
C GLY A 252 -7.51 3.03 5.74
N PHE A 253 -7.03 2.22 6.67
CA PHE A 253 -7.68 2.00 7.97
C PHE A 253 -6.79 2.54 9.08
N THR A 254 -7.44 3.04 10.12
CA THR A 254 -6.80 3.31 11.41
C THR A 254 -6.58 2.00 12.17
N GLU A 255 -5.77 2.01 13.22
CA GLU A 255 -5.59 0.85 14.09
C GLU A 255 -6.90 0.41 14.76
N ASN A 256 -7.77 1.36 15.12
CA ASN A 256 -9.10 1.05 15.65
C ASN A 256 -10.03 0.43 14.61
N GLY A 257 -9.68 0.48 13.32
CA GLY A 257 -10.48 -0.05 12.23
C GLY A 257 -11.45 0.95 11.60
N SER A 258 -11.34 2.25 11.88
CA SER A 258 -12.06 3.27 11.12
C SER A 258 -11.49 3.39 9.71
N LEU A 259 -12.35 3.62 8.72
CA LEU A 259 -11.99 3.72 7.31
C LEU A 259 -11.77 5.19 6.93
N LEU A 260 -10.60 5.52 6.41
CA LEU A 260 -10.34 6.84 5.82
C LEU A 260 -10.66 6.82 4.33
N ILE A 261 -11.54 7.71 3.92
CA ILE A 261 -11.98 7.86 2.53
C ILE A 261 -11.70 9.29 2.08
N CYS A 262 -11.19 9.41 0.86
CA CYS A 262 -11.08 10.68 0.15
C CYS A 262 -12.23 10.80 -0.85
N GLY A 263 -13.17 11.68 -0.60
CA GLY A 263 -14.31 11.93 -1.47
C GLY A 263 -14.21 13.28 -2.17
N ARG A 264 -14.65 13.34 -3.43
CA ARG A 264 -14.78 14.59 -4.18
C ARG A 264 -16.20 15.11 -4.03
N ASN A 265 -16.34 16.36 -3.59
CA ASN A 265 -17.63 17.03 -3.53
C ASN A 265 -17.83 17.87 -4.80
N ASP A 266 -18.62 17.36 -5.74
CA ASP A 266 -18.90 18.05 -7.00
C ASP A 266 -19.94 19.21 -6.85
N GLN A 267 -20.55 19.35 -5.68
CA GLN A 267 -21.50 20.44 -5.41
C GLN A 267 -20.83 21.78 -5.08
N LEU A 268 -19.53 21.78 -4.84
CA LEU A 268 -18.76 23.00 -4.61
C LEU A 268 -18.07 23.43 -5.90
N GLU A 269 -18.20 24.70 -6.27
CA GLU A 269 -17.59 25.31 -7.46
C GLU A 269 -16.06 25.06 -7.58
N ASN A 270 -15.38 24.70 -6.50
CA ASN A 270 -13.94 24.48 -6.40
C ASN A 270 -13.51 23.00 -6.27
N LYS A 271 -14.29 22.02 -6.72
CA LYS A 271 -13.90 20.59 -6.78
C LYS A 271 -12.92 20.14 -5.67
N LYS A 272 -13.17 20.50 -4.42
CA LYS A 272 -12.28 20.17 -3.31
C LYS A 272 -12.44 18.70 -2.90
N TYR A 273 -11.33 18.02 -2.74
CA TYR A 273 -11.31 16.72 -2.07
C TYR A 273 -11.56 16.90 -0.58
N LYS A 274 -12.34 16.00 -0.01
CA LYS A 274 -12.64 15.97 1.41
C LYS A 274 -12.29 14.60 1.97
N PHE A 275 -11.55 14.60 3.06
CA PHE A 275 -11.21 13.38 3.77
C PHE A 275 -12.24 13.16 4.87
N VAL A 276 -12.75 11.95 4.94
CA VAL A 276 -13.79 11.54 5.88
C VAL A 276 -13.34 10.27 6.57
N LEU A 277 -13.40 10.28 7.88
CA LEU A 277 -13.22 9.08 8.70
C LEU A 277 -14.58 8.44 8.92
N VAL A 278 -14.71 7.17 8.57
CA VAL A 278 -15.93 6.40 8.76
C VAL A 278 -15.67 5.35 9.84
N ASP A 279 -16.41 5.45 10.93
CA ASP A 279 -16.43 4.41 11.96
C ASP A 279 -17.09 3.15 11.38
N THR A 280 -16.37 2.03 11.37
CA THR A 280 -16.84 0.80 10.72
C THR A 280 -17.88 0.02 11.52
N GLU A 281 -18.10 0.37 12.78
CA GLU A 281 -19.11 -0.26 13.65
C GLU A 281 -20.43 0.51 13.64
N THR A 282 -20.33 1.84 13.70
CA THR A 282 -21.54 2.72 13.78
C THR A 282 -21.92 3.33 12.42
N LEU A 283 -21.01 3.27 11.44
CA LEU A 283 -21.12 3.91 10.11
C LEU A 283 -21.24 5.44 10.19
N LEU A 284 -20.86 6.03 11.31
CA LEU A 284 -20.84 7.48 11.45
C LEU A 284 -19.64 8.08 10.73
N GLU A 285 -19.90 9.16 10.00
CA GLU A 285 -18.87 9.91 9.30
C GLU A 285 -18.37 11.07 10.18
N LYS A 286 -17.05 11.25 10.23
CA LYS A 286 -16.39 12.42 10.82
C LYS A 286 -15.54 13.09 9.75
N ASP A 287 -15.71 14.38 9.57
CA ASP A 287 -14.87 15.18 8.70
C ASP A 287 -13.45 15.28 9.28
N SER A 288 -12.46 15.16 8.42
CA SER A 288 -11.05 15.36 8.77
C SER A 288 -10.58 16.74 8.33
N ASP A 289 -9.71 17.37 9.13
CA ASP A 289 -9.03 18.63 8.79
C ASP A 289 -7.92 18.48 7.75
N ILE A 290 -7.64 17.25 7.31
CA ILE A 290 -6.64 16.98 6.27
C ILE A 290 -7.15 17.49 4.93
N GLN A 291 -6.40 18.39 4.31
CA GLN A 291 -6.80 18.98 3.02
C GLN A 291 -6.19 18.26 1.82
N HIS A 292 -5.04 17.64 1.98
CA HIS A 292 -4.30 16.95 0.93
C HIS A 292 -3.58 15.73 1.51
N ALA A 293 -3.93 14.55 1.03
CA ALA A 293 -3.15 13.34 1.28
C ALA A 293 -3.09 12.49 0.02
N SER A 294 -1.92 12.00 -0.32
CA SER A 294 -1.71 11.06 -1.42
C SER A 294 -1.61 9.62 -0.95
N CYS A 295 -1.28 9.40 0.31
CA CYS A 295 -1.22 8.09 0.93
C CYS A 295 -1.26 8.23 2.46
N VAL A 296 -1.68 7.19 3.15
CA VAL A 296 -1.74 7.11 4.61
C VAL A 296 -1.10 5.81 5.05
N GLY A 297 -0.38 5.87 6.16
CA GLY A 297 0.18 4.69 6.81
C GLY A 297 0.19 4.91 8.31
N THR A 298 -0.04 3.84 9.07
CA THR A 298 0.12 3.86 10.52
C THR A 298 1.59 4.03 10.87
N PHE A 299 1.88 4.82 11.88
CA PHE A 299 3.24 5.07 12.34
C PHE A 299 3.32 4.92 13.86
N MET A 300 4.25 4.09 14.33
CA MET A 300 4.58 3.97 15.75
C MET A 300 5.91 4.64 16.01
N GLU A 301 5.98 5.46 17.04
CA GLU A 301 7.25 6.05 17.46
C GLU A 301 8.23 4.98 17.91
N SER A 302 9.45 5.04 17.43
CA SER A 302 10.51 4.08 17.77
C SER A 302 11.89 4.71 17.61
N LEU A 303 12.80 4.26 18.43
CA LEU A 303 14.23 4.57 18.33
C LEU A 303 14.99 3.56 17.47
N ALA A 304 14.29 2.80 16.62
CA ALA A 304 14.93 1.86 15.71
C ALA A 304 16.02 2.55 14.90
N LEU A 305 17.24 2.03 15.04
CA LEU A 305 18.41 2.60 14.38
C LEU A 305 18.44 2.14 12.92
N LEU A 306 18.73 3.09 12.05
CA LEU A 306 19.14 2.82 10.68
C LEU A 306 20.67 2.76 10.71
N ASP A 307 21.25 1.59 10.95
CA ASP A 307 22.70 1.42 10.93
C ASP A 307 23.21 1.07 9.51
N GLY A 308 24.46 1.41 9.21
CA GLY A 308 25.10 1.05 7.96
C GLY A 308 25.57 2.24 7.11
N ALA A 309 26.18 1.93 5.98
CA ALA A 309 26.65 2.92 5.01
C ALA A 309 25.49 3.71 4.39
N ASN A 310 25.77 4.97 3.99
CA ASN A 310 24.80 5.87 3.33
C ASN A 310 23.65 6.38 4.22
N MET A 311 23.83 6.37 5.53
CA MET A 311 22.91 7.05 6.44
C MET A 311 23.13 8.55 6.45
N VAL A 312 22.03 9.30 6.46
CA VAL A 312 22.05 10.76 6.58
C VAL A 312 21.24 11.19 7.80
N SER A 313 21.84 12.05 8.64
CA SER A 313 21.13 12.78 9.70
C SER A 313 20.83 14.19 9.22
N TYR A 314 19.69 14.76 9.64
CA TYR A 314 19.25 16.11 9.27
C TYR A 314 18.73 16.93 10.45
#